data_e55183438d6426e91c46dffb3581120d
#
_entry.id   e55183438d6426e91c46dffb3581120d
#
_cell.length_a   1.000
_cell.length_b   1.000
_cell.length_c   1.000
_cell.angle_alpha   90.00
_cell.angle_beta   90.00
_cell.angle_gamma   90.00
#
_symmetry.space_group_name_H-M   'P 1'
#
loop_
_entity.id
_entity.type
_entity.pdbx_description
1 polymer ?
#
loop_
_entity_poly.entity_id
_entity_poly.type
_entity_poly.pdbx_seq_one_letter_code
_entity_poly.pdbx_strand_id
1 'polypeptide(L)'
;MKGLAAPGALRYHAAAIMSTSAPAPVRPRRALIVWLCLVLAMVAAIVVVGGLTRLTESGLSITEWKPVTGVLPPLSEADWQAELEKYRSTTQYQVVNKGMSLEDFKTIFWWEWGHRLLARAIGLVVLLPLLWFGWSGALSGPMLRRGWVLFGIVCVQGLVGWLMVVSGLVGRL
;
A
#
# COMPACT_ATOMS: atom_id res chain seq x y z
N MET A 1 -66.22 -56.42 2.03
CA MET A 1 -64.81 -56.65 1.79
C MET A 1 -64.09 -55.31 2.06
N LYS A 2 -63.20 -55.33 3.02
CA LYS A 2 -62.52 -54.14 3.55
C LYS A 2 -61.31 -53.79 2.68
N GLY A 3 -61.23 -52.56 2.13
CA GLY A 3 -60.01 -51.99 1.46
C GLY A 3 -59.12 -51.29 2.49
N LEU A 4 -57.94 -51.83 2.70
CA LEU A 4 -56.90 -51.23 3.53
C LEU A 4 -56.36 -49.96 2.85
N ALA A 5 -56.42 -48.84 3.55
CA ALA A 5 -55.68 -47.63 3.18
C ALA A 5 -54.17 -47.77 3.55
N ALA A 6 -53.28 -47.51 2.62
CA ALA A 6 -51.87 -47.62 2.78
C ALA A 6 -51.31 -46.48 3.66
N PRO A 7 -50.47 -46.76 4.67
CA PRO A 7 -49.88 -45.74 5.57
C PRO A 7 -48.52 -45.18 5.01
N GLY A 8 -48.56 -44.62 3.82
CA GLY A 8 -47.31 -44.11 3.17
C GLY A 8 -47.20 -42.60 2.92
N ALA A 9 -48.35 -41.89 2.98
CA ALA A 9 -48.38 -40.50 2.52
C ALA A 9 -48.03 -39.43 3.57
N LEU A 10 -47.92 -39.77 4.85
CA LEU A 10 -47.70 -38.79 5.94
C LEU A 10 -46.23 -38.54 6.33
N ARG A 11 -45.30 -39.32 5.75
CA ARG A 11 -43.86 -39.16 6.08
C ARG A 11 -43.10 -38.23 5.17
N TYR A 12 -43.64 -37.83 4.03
CA TYR A 12 -42.94 -36.96 3.08
C TYR A 12 -43.10 -35.44 3.33
N HIS A 13 -44.06 -35.03 4.15
CA HIS A 13 -44.28 -33.62 4.45
C HIS A 13 -43.49 -33.08 5.64
N ALA A 14 -42.89 -33.93 6.48
CA ALA A 14 -42.14 -33.49 7.66
C ALA A 14 -40.66 -33.19 7.37
N ALA A 15 -40.10 -33.65 6.24
CA ALA A 15 -38.69 -33.45 5.92
C ALA A 15 -38.40 -32.14 5.14
N ALA A 16 -39.44 -31.43 4.68
CA ALA A 16 -39.29 -30.23 3.85
C ALA A 16 -39.23 -28.89 4.61
N ILE A 17 -39.39 -28.91 5.95
CA ILE A 17 -39.53 -27.66 6.75
C ILE A 17 -38.26 -27.26 7.51
N MET A 18 -37.18 -28.02 7.46
CA MET A 18 -35.96 -27.71 8.20
C MET A 18 -34.75 -27.41 7.30
N SER A 19 -34.94 -26.82 6.13
CA SER A 19 -33.87 -26.13 5.44
C SER A 19 -33.82 -24.66 5.91
N THR A 20 -33.43 -24.44 7.16
CA THR A 20 -32.97 -23.11 7.58
C THR A 20 -31.65 -22.85 6.87
N SER A 21 -31.75 -22.28 5.67
CA SER A 21 -30.57 -21.67 5.05
C SER A 21 -30.03 -20.66 6.04
N ALA A 22 -28.83 -20.93 6.59
CA ALA A 22 -28.11 -19.96 7.42
C ALA A 22 -28.06 -18.62 6.66
N PRO A 23 -28.39 -17.50 7.32
CA PRO A 23 -28.35 -16.20 6.66
C PRO A 23 -26.98 -16.02 6.05
N ALA A 24 -26.94 -15.72 4.74
CA ALA A 24 -25.70 -15.45 4.04
C ALA A 24 -24.93 -14.37 4.82
N PRO A 25 -23.63 -14.54 5.09
CA PRO A 25 -22.85 -13.57 5.86
C PRO A 25 -23.00 -12.19 5.21
N VAL A 26 -23.44 -11.21 5.99
CA VAL A 26 -23.60 -9.83 5.56
C VAL A 26 -22.23 -9.35 5.14
N ARG A 27 -21.98 -9.30 3.84
CA ARG A 27 -20.69 -8.85 3.30
C ARG A 27 -20.46 -7.43 3.78
N PRO A 28 -19.29 -7.08 4.33
CA PRO A 28 -18.99 -5.76 4.86
C PRO A 28 -18.78 -4.73 3.72
N ARG A 29 -19.84 -4.48 2.93
CA ARG A 29 -19.79 -3.54 1.80
C ARG A 29 -19.24 -2.17 2.19
N ARG A 30 -19.62 -1.69 3.38
CA ARG A 30 -19.13 -0.39 3.88
C ARG A 30 -17.64 -0.40 4.14
N ALA A 31 -17.10 -1.44 4.78
CA ALA A 31 -15.67 -1.54 5.06
C ALA A 31 -14.85 -1.60 3.75
N LEU A 32 -15.32 -2.33 2.74
CA LEU A 32 -14.68 -2.37 1.42
C LEU A 32 -14.68 -1.00 0.73
N ILE A 33 -15.81 -0.28 0.78
CA ILE A 33 -15.91 1.07 0.19
C ILE A 33 -14.95 2.02 0.92
N VAL A 34 -14.95 2.05 2.24
CA VAL A 34 -14.05 2.89 3.04
C VAL A 34 -12.60 2.58 2.72
N TRP A 35 -12.23 1.30 2.66
CA TRP A 35 -10.87 0.88 2.29
C TRP A 35 -10.47 1.37 0.89
N LEU A 36 -11.31 1.19 -0.11
CA LEU A 36 -11.03 1.64 -1.47
C LEU A 36 -10.94 3.17 -1.57
N CYS A 37 -11.82 3.89 -0.87
CA CYS A 37 -11.74 5.37 -0.80
C CYS A 37 -10.45 5.83 -0.11
N LEU A 38 -10.03 5.16 0.95
CA LEU A 38 -8.76 5.44 1.62
C LEU A 38 -7.57 5.22 0.68
N VAL A 39 -7.53 4.08 -0.01
CA VAL A 39 -6.48 3.79 -1.00
C VAL A 39 -6.46 4.86 -2.09
N LEU A 40 -7.61 5.24 -2.64
CA LEU A 40 -7.72 6.30 -3.64
C LEU A 40 -7.20 7.64 -3.13
N ALA A 41 -7.59 8.03 -1.92
CA ALA A 41 -7.11 9.28 -1.30
C ALA A 41 -5.59 9.27 -1.09
N MET A 42 -5.02 8.13 -0.63
CA MET A 42 -3.58 7.99 -0.47
C MET A 42 -2.83 7.99 -1.80
N VAL A 43 -3.40 7.40 -2.87
CA VAL A 43 -2.84 7.48 -4.23
C VAL A 43 -2.86 8.91 -4.74
N ALA A 44 -3.94 9.66 -4.53
CA ALA A 44 -3.97 11.08 -4.88
C ALA A 44 -2.93 11.89 -4.09
N ALA A 45 -2.80 11.63 -2.79
CA ALA A 45 -1.80 12.27 -1.93
C ALA A 45 -0.36 11.99 -2.40
N ILE A 46 -0.03 10.74 -2.77
CA ILE A 46 1.34 10.42 -3.20
C ILE A 46 1.69 11.05 -4.55
N VAL A 47 0.72 11.24 -5.44
CA VAL A 47 0.92 11.98 -6.70
C VAL A 47 1.28 13.44 -6.41
N VAL A 48 0.56 14.08 -5.49
CA VAL A 48 0.84 15.48 -5.08
C VAL A 48 2.21 15.58 -4.41
N VAL A 49 2.48 14.72 -3.41
CA VAL A 49 3.77 14.73 -2.69
C VAL A 49 4.93 14.40 -3.64
N GLY A 50 4.76 13.42 -4.55
CA GLY A 50 5.76 13.09 -5.56
C GLY A 50 6.02 14.24 -6.56
N GLY A 51 4.98 14.98 -6.93
CA GLY A 51 5.13 16.22 -7.71
C GLY A 51 5.95 17.28 -6.95
N LEU A 52 5.68 17.46 -5.65
CA LEU A 52 6.44 18.38 -4.80
C LEU A 52 7.89 17.95 -4.62
N THR A 53 8.18 16.65 -4.42
CA THR A 53 9.55 16.15 -4.34
C THR A 53 10.33 16.42 -5.63
N ARG A 54 9.66 16.37 -6.78
CA ARG A 54 10.28 16.73 -8.07
C ARG A 54 10.52 18.23 -8.20
N LEU A 55 9.54 19.06 -7.83
CA LEU A 55 9.64 20.53 -7.93
C LEU A 55 10.67 21.11 -6.95
N THR A 56 10.89 20.45 -5.82
CA THR A 56 11.90 20.84 -4.81
C THR A 56 13.26 20.17 -5.03
N GLU A 57 13.40 19.40 -6.11
CA GLU A 57 14.63 18.64 -6.44
C GLU A 57 15.12 17.75 -5.29
N SER A 58 14.18 17.27 -4.46
CA SER A 58 14.45 16.48 -3.25
C SER A 58 14.58 14.98 -3.49
N GLY A 59 14.25 14.48 -4.68
CA GLY A 59 14.04 13.04 -4.96
C GLY A 59 15.29 12.15 -4.88
N LEU A 60 16.49 12.68 -4.63
CA LEU A 60 17.73 11.92 -4.47
C LEU A 60 18.50 12.35 -3.19
N SER A 61 17.83 12.99 -2.23
CA SER A 61 18.43 13.42 -0.97
C SER A 61 18.73 12.25 -0.04
N ILE A 62 17.97 11.16 -0.14
CA ILE A 62 18.19 9.91 0.61
C ILE A 62 18.89 8.90 -0.30
N THR A 63 20.20 8.77 -0.11
CA THR A 63 21.09 7.98 -0.98
C THR A 63 21.00 6.48 -0.78
N GLU A 64 20.52 6.02 0.38
CA GLU A 64 20.47 4.60 0.72
C GLU A 64 19.06 4.04 0.61
N TRP A 65 18.97 2.83 0.07
CA TRP A 65 17.72 2.06 0.05
C TRP A 65 17.60 1.24 1.34
N LYS A 66 16.79 1.74 2.27
CA LYS A 66 16.50 1.05 3.55
C LYS A 66 14.99 0.83 3.65
N PRO A 67 14.46 -0.30 3.15
CA PRO A 67 13.00 -0.51 3.08
C PRO A 67 12.34 -0.56 4.46
N VAL A 68 13.00 -1.14 5.47
CA VAL A 68 12.48 -1.29 6.83
C VAL A 68 13.02 -0.19 7.75
N THR A 69 14.34 -0.09 7.91
CA THR A 69 14.97 0.85 8.86
C THR A 69 14.86 2.31 8.42
N GLY A 70 14.69 2.58 7.12
CA GLY A 70 14.47 3.93 6.59
C GLY A 70 13.11 4.56 6.92
N VAL A 71 12.31 3.93 7.79
CA VAL A 71 11.14 4.54 8.42
C VAL A 71 11.55 5.53 9.51
N LEU A 72 12.71 5.32 10.16
CA LEU A 72 13.23 6.24 11.15
C LEU A 72 14.09 7.32 10.46
N PRO A 73 13.77 8.60 10.66
CA PRO A 73 14.62 9.69 10.18
C PRO A 73 15.87 9.81 11.06
N PRO A 74 16.88 10.59 10.66
CA PRO A 74 18.01 10.94 11.53
C PRO A 74 17.51 11.60 12.82
N LEU A 75 17.99 11.13 13.98
CA LEU A 75 17.51 11.56 15.30
C LEU A 75 18.50 12.50 15.99
N SER A 76 19.78 12.45 15.63
CA SER A 76 20.84 13.29 16.21
C SER A 76 21.45 14.20 15.15
N GLU A 77 22.12 15.27 15.61
CA GLU A 77 22.86 16.17 14.73
C GLU A 77 23.98 15.43 13.98
N ALA A 78 24.61 14.46 14.65
CA ALA A 78 25.65 13.62 14.03
C ALA A 78 25.08 12.77 12.89
N ASP A 79 23.84 12.22 13.05
CA ASP A 79 23.18 11.45 11.98
C ASP A 79 22.86 12.36 10.79
N TRP A 80 22.38 13.60 11.04
CA TRP A 80 22.11 14.56 9.99
C TRP A 80 23.35 14.94 9.19
N GLN A 81 24.49 15.17 9.88
CA GLN A 81 25.77 15.42 9.22
C GLN A 81 26.24 14.23 8.38
N ALA A 82 26.06 13.01 8.89
CA ALA A 82 26.41 11.79 8.17
C ALA A 82 25.58 11.61 6.88
N GLU A 83 24.26 11.89 6.94
CA GLU A 83 23.39 11.82 5.75
C GLU A 83 23.73 12.92 4.73
N LEU A 84 24.02 14.15 5.19
CA LEU A 84 24.49 15.23 4.32
C LEU A 84 25.81 14.86 3.62
N GLU A 85 26.75 14.24 4.32
CA GLU A 85 28.03 13.84 3.73
C GLU A 85 27.86 12.78 2.64
N LYS A 86 26.96 11.81 2.86
CA LYS A 86 26.57 10.85 1.81
C LYS A 86 25.97 11.56 0.60
N TYR A 87 25.08 12.54 0.85
CA TYR A 87 24.45 13.31 -0.23
C TYR A 87 25.47 14.11 -1.03
N ARG A 88 26.50 14.69 -0.38
CA ARG A 88 27.58 15.42 -1.03
C ARG A 88 28.34 14.61 -2.07
N SER A 89 28.38 13.29 -1.94
CA SER A 89 29.01 12.39 -2.92
C SER A 89 28.17 12.14 -4.18
N THR A 90 26.91 12.58 -4.20
CA THR A 90 25.99 12.34 -5.32
C THR A 90 26.19 13.35 -6.45
N THR A 91 25.87 12.93 -7.68
CA THR A 91 25.88 13.81 -8.86
C THR A 91 24.92 14.99 -8.69
N GLN A 92 23.75 14.77 -8.08
CA GLN A 92 22.77 15.83 -7.86
C GLN A 92 23.31 16.94 -6.96
N TYR A 93 24.00 16.59 -5.86
CA TYR A 93 24.64 17.60 -5.04
C TYR A 93 25.70 18.39 -5.82
N GLN A 94 26.56 17.69 -6.57
CA GLN A 94 27.69 18.31 -7.28
C GLN A 94 27.23 19.26 -8.39
N VAL A 95 26.12 18.96 -9.06
CA VAL A 95 25.63 19.73 -10.23
C VAL A 95 24.58 20.77 -9.82
N VAL A 96 23.65 20.42 -8.92
CA VAL A 96 22.48 21.25 -8.64
C VAL A 96 22.58 21.93 -7.27
N ASN A 97 22.95 21.20 -6.22
CA ASN A 97 22.86 21.65 -4.83
C ASN A 97 24.21 21.91 -4.16
N LYS A 98 25.24 22.21 -4.96
CA LYS A 98 26.62 22.48 -4.45
C LYS A 98 26.63 23.62 -3.46
N GLY A 99 27.14 23.37 -2.26
CA GLY A 99 27.23 24.38 -1.20
C GLY A 99 25.99 24.49 -0.32
N MET A 100 25.03 23.59 -0.50
CA MET A 100 23.80 23.53 0.31
C MET A 100 24.11 23.46 1.81
N SER A 101 23.38 24.24 2.62
CA SER A 101 23.47 24.20 4.07
C SER A 101 22.81 22.95 4.64
N LEU A 102 23.11 22.62 5.91
CA LEU A 102 22.44 21.50 6.59
C LEU A 102 20.93 21.72 6.72
N GLU A 103 20.49 22.95 6.96
CA GLU A 103 19.06 23.27 7.11
C GLU A 103 18.30 23.11 5.78
N ASP A 104 18.90 23.54 4.66
CA ASP A 104 18.32 23.33 3.34
C ASP A 104 18.26 21.82 3.01
N PHE A 105 19.32 21.06 3.36
CA PHE A 105 19.35 19.61 3.20
C PHE A 105 18.26 18.92 4.02
N LYS A 106 18.03 19.31 5.28
CA LYS A 106 16.93 18.79 6.08
C LYS A 106 15.59 19.01 5.39
N THR A 107 15.38 20.16 4.76
CA THR A 107 14.14 20.47 4.04
C THR A 107 13.88 19.50 2.89
N ILE A 108 14.85 19.26 2.01
CA ILE A 108 14.70 18.33 0.89
C ILE A 108 14.63 16.88 1.38
N PHE A 109 15.34 16.52 2.45
CA PHE A 109 15.28 15.21 3.06
C PHE A 109 13.87 14.89 3.57
N TRP A 110 13.19 15.82 4.25
CA TRP A 110 11.84 15.60 4.77
C TRP A 110 10.82 15.39 3.66
N TRP A 111 10.92 16.07 2.53
CA TRP A 111 10.05 15.83 1.37
C TRP A 111 10.22 14.42 0.82
N GLU A 112 11.44 13.98 0.61
CA GLU A 112 11.72 12.64 0.10
C GLU A 112 11.36 11.55 1.12
N TRP A 113 11.69 11.75 2.40
CA TRP A 113 11.33 10.81 3.47
C TRP A 113 9.82 10.65 3.59
N GLY A 114 9.07 11.75 3.59
CA GLY A 114 7.60 11.73 3.62
C GLY A 114 6.99 11.00 2.42
N HIS A 115 7.51 11.24 1.22
CA HIS A 115 7.11 10.53 0.01
C HIS A 115 7.37 9.01 0.14
N ARG A 116 8.56 8.63 0.57
CA ARG A 116 8.93 7.21 0.78
C ARG A 116 8.11 6.56 1.89
N LEU A 117 7.80 7.29 2.97
CA LEU A 117 6.94 6.80 4.06
C LEU A 117 5.51 6.56 3.56
N LEU A 118 4.94 7.51 2.83
CA LEU A 118 3.61 7.39 2.24
C LEU A 118 3.53 6.21 1.27
N ALA A 119 4.55 5.98 0.44
CA ALA A 119 4.62 4.84 -0.45
C ALA A 119 4.57 3.49 0.31
N ARG A 120 5.31 3.37 1.42
CA ARG A 120 5.26 2.19 2.30
C ARG A 120 3.88 2.01 2.92
N ALA A 121 3.29 3.10 3.42
CA ALA A 121 1.96 3.09 4.02
C ALA A 121 0.89 2.61 3.02
N ILE A 122 0.95 3.04 1.75
CA ILE A 122 0.06 2.56 0.69
C ILE A 122 0.18 1.04 0.52
N GLY A 123 1.40 0.52 0.45
CA GLY A 123 1.64 -0.92 0.35
C GLY A 123 0.96 -1.70 1.48
N LEU A 124 1.11 -1.25 2.73
CA LEU A 124 0.49 -1.87 3.90
C LEU A 124 -1.03 -1.72 3.91
N VAL A 125 -1.55 -0.53 3.59
CA VAL A 125 -3.00 -0.26 3.55
C VAL A 125 -3.70 -1.04 2.44
N VAL A 126 -3.00 -1.37 1.36
CA VAL A 126 -3.54 -2.27 0.33
C VAL A 126 -3.43 -3.72 0.78
N LEU A 127 -2.28 -4.17 1.26
CA LEU A 127 -2.00 -5.57 1.57
C LEU A 127 -2.80 -6.09 2.77
N LEU A 128 -2.73 -5.40 3.92
CA LEU A 128 -3.31 -5.92 5.16
C LEU A 128 -4.83 -6.13 5.09
N PRO A 129 -5.63 -5.14 4.59
CA PRO A 129 -7.05 -5.38 4.41
C PRO A 129 -7.36 -6.41 3.32
N LEU A 130 -6.54 -6.50 2.25
CA LEU A 130 -6.71 -7.51 1.21
C LEU A 130 -6.58 -8.93 1.79
N LEU A 131 -5.57 -9.16 2.63
CA LEU A 131 -5.39 -10.42 3.35
C LEU A 131 -6.57 -10.71 4.28
N TRP A 132 -6.99 -9.71 5.06
CA TRP A 132 -8.12 -9.84 5.98
C TRP A 132 -9.43 -10.15 5.27
N PHE A 133 -9.77 -9.40 4.22
CA PHE A 133 -10.99 -9.62 3.45
C PHE A 133 -10.98 -10.93 2.66
N GLY A 134 -9.81 -11.37 2.21
CA GLY A 134 -9.63 -12.68 1.59
C GLY A 134 -9.87 -13.80 2.58
N TRP A 135 -9.25 -13.72 3.77
CA TRP A 135 -9.38 -14.73 4.82
C TRP A 135 -10.80 -14.79 5.41
N SER A 136 -11.42 -13.65 5.66
CA SER A 136 -12.79 -13.57 6.18
C SER A 136 -13.87 -13.95 5.15
N GLY A 137 -13.50 -14.21 3.89
CA GLY A 137 -14.45 -14.50 2.80
C GLY A 137 -15.24 -13.27 2.31
N ALA A 138 -14.96 -12.08 2.82
CA ALA A 138 -15.59 -10.84 2.38
C ALA A 138 -15.27 -10.50 0.92
N LEU A 139 -14.05 -10.83 0.48
CA LEU A 139 -13.62 -10.86 -0.92
C LEU A 139 -13.41 -12.30 -1.37
N SER A 140 -14.02 -12.70 -2.48
CA SER A 140 -13.89 -14.05 -3.04
C SER A 140 -13.91 -14.00 -4.57
N GLY A 141 -13.41 -15.06 -5.20
CA GLY A 141 -13.45 -15.23 -6.65
C GLY A 141 -12.86 -14.03 -7.42
N PRO A 142 -13.59 -13.49 -8.41
CA PRO A 142 -13.08 -12.40 -9.25
C PRO A 142 -12.69 -11.14 -8.50
N MET A 143 -13.36 -10.81 -7.38
CA MET A 143 -13.07 -9.62 -6.58
C MET A 143 -11.73 -9.76 -5.85
N LEU A 144 -11.46 -10.92 -5.26
CA LEU A 144 -10.17 -11.18 -4.62
C LEU A 144 -9.03 -11.13 -5.64
N ARG A 145 -9.22 -11.72 -6.83
CA ARG A 145 -8.23 -11.64 -7.92
C ARG A 145 -7.93 -10.20 -8.32
N ARG A 146 -8.95 -9.34 -8.46
CA ARG A 146 -8.75 -7.90 -8.74
C ARG A 146 -7.97 -7.21 -7.63
N GLY A 147 -8.22 -7.55 -6.37
CA GLY A 147 -7.45 -7.04 -5.23
C GLY A 147 -5.96 -7.40 -5.34
N TRP A 148 -5.64 -8.65 -5.69
CA TRP A 148 -4.25 -9.07 -5.90
C TRP A 148 -3.59 -8.41 -7.11
N VAL A 149 -4.33 -8.16 -8.19
CA VAL A 149 -3.83 -7.38 -9.34
C VAL A 149 -3.51 -5.95 -8.91
N LEU A 150 -4.39 -5.31 -8.13
CA LEU A 150 -4.15 -3.97 -7.59
C LEU A 150 -2.87 -3.94 -6.73
N PHE A 151 -2.69 -4.91 -5.82
CA PHE A 151 -1.48 -5.03 -5.03
C PHE A 151 -0.23 -5.24 -5.89
N GLY A 152 -0.33 -6.08 -6.94
CA GLY A 152 0.75 -6.28 -7.91
C GLY A 152 1.16 -4.98 -8.62
N ILE A 153 0.19 -4.13 -9.00
CA ILE A 153 0.46 -2.80 -9.59
C ILE A 153 1.19 -1.91 -8.60
N VAL A 154 0.79 -1.90 -7.32
CA VAL A 154 1.48 -1.14 -6.26
C VAL A 154 2.93 -1.62 -6.09
N CYS A 155 3.18 -2.93 -6.13
CA CYS A 155 4.54 -3.49 -6.07
C CYS A 155 5.39 -3.07 -7.27
N VAL A 156 4.83 -3.13 -8.49
CA VAL A 156 5.52 -2.69 -9.72
C VAL A 156 5.86 -1.20 -9.63
N GLN A 157 4.93 -0.37 -9.16
CA GLN A 157 5.17 1.06 -8.97
C GLN A 157 6.30 1.32 -7.95
N GLY A 158 6.35 0.56 -6.86
CA GLY A 158 7.44 0.62 -5.90
C GLY A 158 8.79 0.22 -6.50
N LEU A 159 8.81 -0.81 -7.35
CA LEU A 159 10.01 -1.25 -8.07
C LEU A 159 10.51 -0.16 -9.04
N VAL A 160 9.62 0.45 -9.81
CA VAL A 160 9.95 1.56 -10.71
C VAL A 160 10.54 2.72 -9.93
N GLY A 161 9.93 3.09 -8.79
CA GLY A 161 10.47 4.14 -7.92
C GLY A 161 11.87 3.83 -7.39
N TRP A 162 12.12 2.57 -7.01
CA TRP A 162 13.46 2.13 -6.61
C TRP A 162 14.47 2.22 -7.76
N LEU A 163 14.11 1.76 -8.95
CA LEU A 163 14.98 1.84 -10.13
C LEU A 163 15.33 3.29 -10.48
N MET A 164 14.38 4.22 -10.36
CA MET A 164 14.63 5.65 -10.58
C MET A 164 15.68 6.21 -9.61
N VAL A 165 15.59 5.89 -8.32
CA VAL A 165 16.56 6.32 -7.31
C VAL A 165 17.93 5.74 -7.63
N VAL A 166 18.04 4.42 -7.86
CA VAL A 166 19.32 3.77 -8.16
C VAL A 166 19.96 4.35 -9.42
N SER A 167 19.18 4.56 -10.49
CA SER A 167 19.70 5.12 -11.75
C SER A 167 20.13 6.59 -11.60
N GLY A 168 19.41 7.39 -10.83
CA GLY A 168 19.75 8.80 -10.56
C GLY A 168 21.01 8.95 -9.72
N LEU A 169 21.24 8.05 -8.75
CA LEU A 169 22.45 8.07 -7.92
C LEU A 169 23.72 7.65 -8.69
N VAL A 170 23.59 6.89 -9.79
CA VAL A 170 24.73 6.40 -10.61
C VAL A 170 25.10 7.37 -11.76
N GLY A 171 24.54 8.59 -11.80
CA GLY A 171 24.95 9.64 -12.73
C GLY A 171 24.24 9.65 -14.08
N ARG A 172 23.08 9.04 -14.18
CA ARG A 172 22.15 9.21 -15.32
C ARG A 172 21.07 10.23 -14.94
N LEU A 173 21.43 11.49 -14.96
CA LEU A 173 20.46 12.60 -14.90
C LEU A 173 19.95 12.92 -16.30
#